data_ab3fd7f41c68d3e5c8fe8d566c7403a1
#
_entry.id   ab3fd7f41c68d3e5c8fe8d566c7403a1
#
_cell.length_a   1.000
_cell.length_b   1.000
_cell.length_c   1.000
_cell.angle_alpha   90.00
_cell.angle_beta   90.00
_cell.angle_gamma   90.00
#
_symmetry.space_group_name_H-M   'P 1'
#
loop_
_entity.id
_entity.type
_entity.pdbx_description
1 polymer ?
#
loop_
_entity_poly.entity_id
_entity_poly.type
_entity_poly.pdbx_seq_one_letter_code
_entity_poly.pdbx_strand_id
1 'polypeptide(L)'
;GEIVGIIGHTGSGKSTLLQHLNGLLKPDSGRVLLDGEDINKDKRTLRAARFKVGLCFQYPEYQLFEETVYKDISFGPKNMGLDGDETDRRVRRAAEFVGLSDEHLKKSPFDLSGGEKRRAAIAGVMAMEPEVLILDEPTAGLDPRGREIILSLVRTYREQTGSTVILVSHSMEDVAKTADKVLVLNRSRVAMFGTVPEVYSRTDELEEMGLSVPQITKIFRALHDRGFDVSPSVFTVNQGADELIRYFEGRGII
;
A
#
# COMPACT_ATOMS: atom_id res chain seq x y z
N GLY A 1 1.43 0.72 -13.48
CA GLY A 1 0.14 0.71 -12.84
C GLY A 1 -0.23 -0.61 -12.14
N GLU A 2 0.69 -1.24 -11.39
CA GLU A 2 0.43 -2.43 -10.57
C GLU A 2 0.45 -2.05 -9.08
N ILE A 3 -0.17 -2.88 -8.23
CA ILE A 3 -0.02 -2.82 -6.76
C ILE A 3 1.01 -3.85 -6.37
N VAL A 4 2.14 -3.41 -5.79
CA VAL A 4 3.21 -4.28 -5.29
C VAL A 4 3.17 -4.30 -3.78
N GLY A 5 2.86 -5.44 -3.19
CA GLY A 5 2.95 -5.68 -1.75
C GLY A 5 4.39 -5.93 -1.33
N ILE A 6 4.89 -5.27 -0.29
CA ILE A 6 6.19 -5.57 0.30
C ILE A 6 5.98 -6.19 1.68
N ILE A 7 6.46 -7.42 1.86
CA ILE A 7 6.42 -8.14 3.12
C ILE A 7 7.83 -8.48 3.63
N GLY A 8 7.94 -8.73 4.91
CA GLY A 8 9.22 -9.07 5.56
C GLY A 8 9.16 -8.76 7.05
N HIS A 9 10.07 -9.34 7.84
CA HIS A 9 10.14 -9.06 9.28
C HIS A 9 10.42 -7.61 9.61
N THR A 10 10.15 -7.23 10.85
CA THR A 10 10.71 -6.01 11.44
C THR A 10 12.22 -6.05 11.33
N GLY A 11 12.83 -4.97 10.83
CA GLY A 11 14.28 -4.89 10.59
C GLY A 11 14.76 -5.54 9.29
N SER A 12 13.87 -6.07 8.42
CA SER A 12 14.28 -6.62 7.12
C SER A 12 14.68 -5.57 6.07
N GLY A 13 14.57 -4.26 6.40
CA GLY A 13 14.97 -3.17 5.51
C GLY A 13 13.84 -2.56 4.68
N LYS A 14 12.56 -2.90 4.93
CA LYS A 14 11.42 -2.36 4.17
C LYS A 14 11.39 -0.84 4.12
N SER A 15 11.29 -0.18 5.28
CA SER A 15 11.22 1.30 5.35
C SER A 15 12.48 1.97 4.80
N THR A 16 13.65 1.36 4.95
CA THR A 16 14.90 1.82 4.32
C THR A 16 14.81 1.77 2.80
N LEU A 17 14.29 0.67 2.24
CA LEU A 17 14.06 0.54 0.80
C LEU A 17 13.10 1.64 0.31
N LEU A 18 11.97 1.87 1.01
CA LEU A 18 11.01 2.91 0.63
C LEU A 18 11.65 4.31 0.59
N GLN A 19 12.51 4.61 1.57
CA GLN A 19 13.22 5.89 1.63
C GLN A 19 14.24 6.04 0.50
N HIS A 20 14.85 4.95 0.03
CA HIS A 20 15.68 4.98 -1.19
C HIS A 20 14.83 5.21 -2.44
N LEU A 21 13.67 4.56 -2.55
CA LEU A 21 12.78 4.71 -3.71
C LEU A 21 12.24 6.14 -3.87
N ASN A 22 11.99 6.85 -2.76
CA ASN A 22 11.58 8.26 -2.76
C ASN A 22 12.77 9.24 -2.77
N GLY A 23 14.01 8.75 -2.67
CA GLY A 23 15.23 9.56 -2.63
C GLY A 23 15.42 10.35 -1.33
N LEU A 24 14.81 9.93 -0.21
CA LEU A 24 15.13 10.45 1.12
C LEU A 24 16.48 9.94 1.59
N LEU A 25 16.83 8.70 1.24
CA LEU A 25 18.15 8.14 1.45
C LEU A 25 18.84 7.96 0.10
N LYS A 26 20.15 8.27 0.07
CA LYS A 26 21.00 7.99 -1.08
C LYS A 26 21.68 6.64 -0.86
N PRO A 27 21.69 5.72 -1.86
CA PRO A 27 22.39 4.45 -1.73
C PRO A 27 23.91 4.66 -1.73
N ASP A 28 24.64 3.88 -0.92
CA ASP A 28 26.10 3.86 -0.92
C ASP A 28 26.67 3.23 -2.20
N SER A 29 25.90 2.29 -2.78
CA SER A 29 26.22 1.63 -4.06
C SER A 29 24.94 1.28 -4.81
N GLY A 30 25.04 1.11 -6.13
CA GLY A 30 23.89 0.88 -6.99
C GLY A 30 23.19 2.19 -7.37
N ARG A 31 22.00 2.07 -7.96
CA ARG A 31 21.20 3.20 -8.46
C ARG A 31 19.72 2.94 -8.25
N VAL A 32 18.96 4.00 -8.01
CA VAL A 32 17.50 3.98 -8.06
C VAL A 32 17.08 4.69 -9.34
N LEU A 33 16.40 3.96 -10.22
CA LEU A 33 15.97 4.48 -11.51
C LEU A 33 14.45 4.72 -11.49
N LEU A 34 14.05 5.90 -11.94
CA LEU A 34 12.66 6.25 -12.25
C LEU A 34 12.60 6.60 -13.74
N ASP A 35 11.79 5.87 -14.51
CA ASP A 35 11.71 6.01 -15.97
C ASP A 35 13.08 5.89 -16.68
N GLY A 36 13.98 5.06 -16.12
CA GLY A 36 15.34 4.85 -16.67
C GLY A 36 16.37 5.90 -16.25
N GLU A 37 15.97 6.97 -15.57
CA GLU A 37 16.89 8.02 -15.07
C GLU A 37 17.22 7.80 -13.59
N ASP A 38 18.51 7.93 -13.24
CA ASP A 38 18.97 7.84 -11.84
C ASP A 38 18.47 9.05 -11.05
N ILE A 39 17.59 8.81 -10.07
CA ILE A 39 17.01 9.88 -9.25
C ILE A 39 18.05 10.64 -8.42
N ASN A 40 19.21 10.05 -8.16
CA ASN A 40 20.30 10.64 -7.38
C ASN A 40 21.36 11.33 -8.25
N LYS A 41 21.15 11.48 -9.55
CA LYS A 41 22.06 12.10 -10.50
C LYS A 41 22.42 13.54 -10.10
N ASP A 42 21.42 14.35 -9.76
CA ASP A 42 21.57 15.72 -9.30
C ASP A 42 20.38 16.16 -8.43
N LYS A 43 20.49 17.37 -7.83
CA LYS A 43 19.44 17.91 -6.93
C LYS A 43 18.10 18.17 -7.64
N ARG A 44 18.12 18.52 -8.93
CA ARG A 44 16.91 18.82 -9.71
C ARG A 44 16.15 17.53 -10.00
N THR A 45 16.86 16.50 -10.48
CA THR A 45 16.29 15.17 -10.72
C THR A 45 15.74 14.57 -9.43
N LEU A 46 16.48 14.67 -8.32
CA LEU A 46 16.03 14.20 -7.02
C LEU A 46 14.76 14.91 -6.54
N ARG A 47 14.68 16.25 -6.72
CA ARG A 47 13.47 17.00 -6.36
C ARG A 47 12.28 16.57 -7.20
N ALA A 48 12.46 16.41 -8.53
CA ALA A 48 11.40 15.95 -9.43
C ALA A 48 10.92 14.54 -9.05
N ALA A 49 11.84 13.63 -8.76
CA ALA A 49 11.52 12.27 -8.33
C ALA A 49 10.64 12.24 -7.06
N ARG A 50 10.89 13.12 -6.08
CA ARG A 50 10.10 13.20 -4.84
C ARG A 50 8.64 13.63 -5.07
N PHE A 51 8.34 14.33 -6.13
CA PHE A 51 6.95 14.66 -6.50
C PHE A 51 6.28 13.52 -7.27
N LYS A 52 7.06 12.78 -8.09
CA LYS A 52 6.57 11.62 -8.82
C LYS A 52 6.39 10.38 -7.94
N VAL A 53 7.19 10.24 -6.89
CA VAL A 53 7.15 9.13 -5.93
C VAL A 53 6.67 9.66 -4.59
N GLY A 54 5.37 9.64 -4.37
CA GLY A 54 4.74 10.03 -3.11
C GLY A 54 4.96 8.97 -2.04
N LEU A 55 5.43 9.36 -0.85
CA LEU A 55 5.65 8.45 0.28
C LEU A 55 4.79 8.87 1.47
N CYS A 56 3.93 7.96 1.89
CA CYS A 56 3.15 8.04 3.10
C CYS A 56 3.76 7.10 4.15
N PHE A 57 4.32 7.66 5.22
CA PHE A 57 4.98 6.88 6.28
C PHE A 57 3.97 6.18 7.19
N GLN A 58 4.48 5.26 8.01
CA GLN A 58 3.71 4.63 9.08
C GLN A 58 3.18 5.70 10.05
N TYR A 59 1.90 5.59 10.43
CA TYR A 59 1.17 6.59 11.24
C TYR A 59 1.22 8.00 10.65
N PRO A 60 0.77 8.19 9.40
CA PRO A 60 0.91 9.46 8.68
C PRO A 60 0.14 10.60 9.32
N GLU A 61 -0.84 10.31 10.19
CA GLU A 61 -1.59 11.27 10.98
C GLU A 61 -0.73 12.10 11.92
N TYR A 62 0.46 11.62 12.31
CA TYR A 62 1.40 12.40 13.11
C TYR A 62 2.20 13.45 12.31
N GLN A 63 2.04 13.43 10.98
CA GLN A 63 2.70 14.39 10.09
C GLN A 63 1.84 15.62 9.78
N LEU A 64 0.59 15.64 10.25
CA LEU A 64 -0.29 16.78 10.11
C LEU A 64 0.15 17.90 11.06
N PHE A 65 0.36 19.12 10.53
CA PHE A 65 0.96 20.23 11.28
C PHE A 65 0.33 21.60 11.00
N GLU A 66 -0.48 21.70 9.95
CA GLU A 66 -1.08 22.95 9.52
C GLU A 66 -2.33 23.31 10.37
N GLU A 67 -2.78 24.55 10.27
CA GLU A 67 -3.96 25.05 11.01
C GLU A 67 -5.27 24.40 10.54
N THR A 68 -5.33 24.02 9.25
CA THR A 68 -6.51 23.37 8.66
C THR A 68 -6.12 22.20 7.78
N VAL A 69 -7.02 21.22 7.68
CA VAL A 69 -6.87 20.06 6.79
C VAL A 69 -6.61 20.51 5.35
N TYR A 70 -7.30 21.55 4.87
CA TYR A 70 -7.06 22.14 3.55
C TYR A 70 -5.61 22.57 3.37
N LYS A 71 -5.05 23.27 4.37
CA LYS A 71 -3.65 23.74 4.30
C LYS A 71 -2.67 22.58 4.29
N ASP A 72 -2.89 21.53 5.11
CA ASP A 72 -2.07 20.33 5.12
C ASP A 72 -2.08 19.63 3.75
N ILE A 73 -3.26 19.38 3.19
CA ILE A 73 -3.36 18.74 1.87
C ILE A 73 -2.74 19.62 0.77
N SER A 74 -2.85 20.94 0.88
CA SER A 74 -2.28 21.87 -0.10
C SER A 74 -0.77 22.02 -0.04
N PHE A 75 -0.12 21.53 1.00
CA PHE A 75 1.32 21.69 1.21
C PHE A 75 2.17 21.08 0.07
N GLY A 76 1.84 19.86 -0.35
CA GLY A 76 2.49 19.19 -1.47
C GLY A 76 2.36 19.97 -2.79
N PRO A 77 1.14 20.22 -3.27
CA PRO A 77 0.86 21.01 -4.48
C PRO A 77 1.55 22.39 -4.51
N LYS A 78 1.53 23.12 -3.38
CA LYS A 78 2.24 24.41 -3.27
C LYS A 78 3.76 24.27 -3.43
N ASN A 79 4.35 23.23 -2.84
CA ASN A 79 5.78 22.96 -2.97
C ASN A 79 6.19 22.52 -4.39
N MET A 80 5.24 22.00 -5.18
CA MET A 80 5.41 21.76 -6.61
C MET A 80 5.44 23.08 -7.41
N GLY A 81 4.97 24.20 -6.84
CA GLY A 81 4.88 25.49 -7.49
C GLY A 81 3.61 25.68 -8.30
N LEU A 82 2.55 24.92 -7.99
CA LEU A 82 1.25 25.06 -8.63
C LEU A 82 0.56 26.37 -8.20
N ASP A 83 -0.21 26.96 -9.12
CA ASP A 83 -1.03 28.12 -8.81
C ASP A 83 -2.19 27.79 -7.86
N GLY A 84 -2.95 28.84 -7.46
CA GLY A 84 -4.01 28.68 -6.48
C GLY A 84 -5.16 27.81 -6.96
N ASP A 85 -5.57 27.98 -8.23
CA ASP A 85 -6.71 27.27 -8.81
C ASP A 85 -6.41 25.77 -8.98
N GLU A 86 -5.23 25.45 -9.50
CA GLU A 86 -4.80 24.06 -9.64
C GLU A 86 -4.56 23.39 -8.26
N THR A 87 -4.02 24.13 -7.30
CA THR A 87 -3.87 23.66 -5.93
C THR A 87 -5.24 23.35 -5.31
N ASP A 88 -6.23 24.24 -5.42
CA ASP A 88 -7.59 24.01 -4.89
C ASP A 88 -8.24 22.80 -5.55
N ARG A 89 -8.14 22.70 -6.87
CA ARG A 89 -8.67 21.55 -7.62
C ARG A 89 -8.10 20.22 -7.11
N ARG A 90 -6.78 20.13 -6.93
CA ARG A 90 -6.12 18.91 -6.44
C ARG A 90 -6.47 18.59 -4.99
N VAL A 91 -6.53 19.60 -4.13
CA VAL A 91 -6.94 19.44 -2.73
C VAL A 91 -8.34 18.87 -2.64
N ARG A 92 -9.32 19.45 -3.35
CA ARG A 92 -10.71 18.98 -3.31
C ARG A 92 -10.84 17.58 -3.89
N ARG A 93 -10.20 17.30 -5.02
CA ARG A 93 -10.19 15.96 -5.62
C ARG A 93 -9.60 14.92 -4.67
N ALA A 94 -8.47 15.22 -4.03
CA ALA A 94 -7.86 14.30 -3.05
C ALA A 94 -8.73 14.10 -1.82
N ALA A 95 -9.35 15.18 -1.29
CA ALA A 95 -10.25 15.11 -0.15
C ALA A 95 -11.51 14.27 -0.46
N GLU A 96 -12.15 14.53 -1.60
CA GLU A 96 -13.31 13.76 -2.07
C GLU A 96 -12.94 12.28 -2.20
N PHE A 97 -11.79 12.00 -2.81
CA PHE A 97 -11.31 10.64 -3.01
C PHE A 97 -11.19 9.85 -1.71
N VAL A 98 -10.67 10.47 -0.64
CA VAL A 98 -10.56 9.83 0.67
C VAL A 98 -11.82 9.97 1.55
N GLY A 99 -12.90 10.53 1.01
CA GLY A 99 -14.17 10.70 1.72
C GLY A 99 -14.13 11.78 2.81
N LEU A 100 -13.40 12.87 2.58
CA LEU A 100 -13.42 14.08 3.40
C LEU A 100 -14.28 15.16 2.73
N SER A 101 -15.25 15.70 3.48
CA SER A 101 -16.12 16.78 2.99
C SER A 101 -15.45 18.16 3.14
N ASP A 102 -16.06 19.17 2.51
CA ASP A 102 -15.65 20.58 2.65
C ASP A 102 -15.64 21.07 4.10
N GLU A 103 -16.49 20.51 4.97
CA GLU A 103 -16.48 20.82 6.39
C GLU A 103 -15.23 20.30 7.09
N HIS A 104 -14.76 19.08 6.70
CA HIS A 104 -13.50 18.55 7.21
C HIS A 104 -12.31 19.40 6.79
N LEU A 105 -12.30 19.90 5.55
CA LEU A 105 -11.22 20.75 5.04
C LEU A 105 -11.02 22.05 5.85
N LYS A 106 -12.08 22.56 6.45
CA LYS A 106 -12.05 23.80 7.27
C LYS A 106 -11.62 23.56 8.71
N LYS A 107 -11.69 22.32 9.19
CA LYS A 107 -11.33 21.97 10.57
C LYS A 107 -9.82 21.96 10.77
N SER A 108 -9.41 22.11 12.02
CA SER A 108 -8.06 21.77 12.42
C SER A 108 -7.86 20.25 12.28
N PRO A 109 -6.70 19.77 11.79
CA PRO A 109 -6.40 18.35 11.81
C PRO A 109 -6.55 17.71 13.20
N PHE A 110 -6.32 18.48 14.25
CA PHE A 110 -6.42 17.98 15.63
C PHE A 110 -7.86 17.70 16.07
N ASP A 111 -8.87 18.28 15.41
CA ASP A 111 -10.29 18.06 15.68
C ASP A 111 -10.87 16.83 14.95
N LEU A 112 -10.07 16.17 14.12
CA LEU A 112 -10.46 14.98 13.40
C LEU A 112 -10.30 13.71 14.24
N SER A 113 -11.14 12.70 13.98
CA SER A 113 -10.91 11.33 14.48
C SER A 113 -9.61 10.73 13.89
N GLY A 114 -9.06 9.69 14.52
CA GLY A 114 -7.83 9.05 14.05
C GLY A 114 -7.92 8.56 12.61
N GLY A 115 -9.06 7.99 12.22
CA GLY A 115 -9.28 7.54 10.84
C GLY A 115 -9.39 8.69 9.83
N GLU A 116 -10.02 9.81 10.21
CA GLU A 116 -10.08 11.03 9.40
C GLU A 116 -8.70 11.67 9.25
N LYS A 117 -7.92 11.78 10.35
CA LYS A 117 -6.53 12.25 10.32
C LYS A 117 -5.69 11.44 9.32
N ARG A 118 -5.79 10.11 9.38
CA ARG A 118 -5.07 9.21 8.46
C ARG A 118 -5.46 9.45 7.01
N ARG A 119 -6.76 9.57 6.74
CA ARG A 119 -7.25 9.89 5.39
C ARG A 119 -6.77 11.26 4.91
N ALA A 120 -6.76 12.27 5.79
CA ALA A 120 -6.23 13.60 5.47
C ALA A 120 -4.73 13.55 5.10
N ALA A 121 -3.93 12.84 5.87
CA ALA A 121 -2.50 12.67 5.58
C ALA A 121 -2.24 11.94 4.26
N ILE A 122 -3.01 10.87 3.97
CA ILE A 122 -2.95 10.16 2.68
C ILE A 122 -3.37 11.10 1.54
N ALA A 123 -4.43 11.90 1.72
CA ALA A 123 -4.87 12.89 0.74
C ALA A 123 -3.78 13.92 0.43
N GLY A 124 -2.99 14.35 1.43
CA GLY A 124 -1.86 15.26 1.25
C GLY A 124 -0.81 14.73 0.27
N VAL A 125 -0.55 13.42 0.31
CA VAL A 125 0.35 12.77 -0.66
C VAL A 125 -0.32 12.60 -2.02
N MET A 126 -1.59 12.15 -2.04
CA MET A 126 -2.37 11.96 -3.27
C MET A 126 -2.60 13.26 -4.05
N ALA A 127 -2.70 14.41 -3.36
CA ALA A 127 -2.87 15.73 -3.99
C ALA A 127 -1.68 16.14 -4.87
N MET A 128 -0.52 15.53 -4.71
CA MET A 128 0.61 15.70 -5.62
C MET A 128 0.41 14.94 -6.94
N GLU A 129 -0.57 14.06 -7.04
CA GLU A 129 -0.83 13.16 -8.17
C GLU A 129 0.41 12.36 -8.58
N PRO A 130 1.02 11.60 -7.65
CA PRO A 130 2.27 10.90 -7.92
C PRO A 130 2.07 9.73 -8.90
N GLU A 131 3.09 9.46 -9.71
CA GLU A 131 3.14 8.30 -10.61
C GLU A 131 3.33 6.98 -9.83
N VAL A 132 4.00 7.07 -8.67
CA VAL A 132 4.19 5.95 -7.72
C VAL A 132 3.75 6.40 -6.34
N LEU A 133 2.76 5.75 -5.77
CA LEU A 133 2.28 6.00 -4.40
C LEU A 133 2.83 4.90 -3.48
N ILE A 134 3.63 5.27 -2.50
CA ILE A 134 4.17 4.37 -1.49
C ILE A 134 3.43 4.56 -0.17
N LEU A 135 2.91 3.47 0.39
CA LEU A 135 2.18 3.45 1.65
C LEU A 135 2.87 2.48 2.62
N ASP A 136 3.49 3.02 3.67
CA ASP A 136 4.15 2.22 4.71
C ASP A 136 3.17 1.93 5.84
N GLU A 137 2.67 0.69 5.93
CA GLU A 137 1.74 0.22 6.96
C GLU A 137 0.45 1.10 7.09
N PRO A 138 -0.26 1.43 6.00
CA PRO A 138 -1.36 2.39 6.06
C PRO A 138 -2.55 1.92 6.90
N THR A 139 -2.66 0.63 7.19
CA THR A 139 -3.74 0.00 7.96
C THR A 139 -3.38 -0.26 9.42
N ALA A 140 -2.13 0.03 9.84
CA ALA A 140 -1.67 -0.23 11.20
C ALA A 140 -2.52 0.50 12.25
N GLY A 141 -2.97 -0.22 13.29
CA GLY A 141 -3.76 0.35 14.39
C GLY A 141 -5.21 0.72 14.05
N LEU A 142 -5.69 0.43 12.83
CA LEU A 142 -7.10 0.63 12.48
C LEU A 142 -7.94 -0.58 12.86
N ASP A 143 -9.21 -0.32 13.16
CA ASP A 143 -10.24 -1.35 13.27
C ASP A 143 -10.50 -2.03 11.91
N PRO A 144 -11.21 -3.17 11.86
CA PRO A 144 -11.44 -3.88 10.60
C PRO A 144 -12.15 -3.04 9.54
N ARG A 145 -13.06 -2.14 9.93
CA ARG A 145 -13.79 -1.26 9.00
C ARG A 145 -12.89 -0.18 8.42
N GLY A 146 -12.11 0.49 9.27
CA GLY A 146 -11.14 1.50 8.83
C GLY A 146 -10.07 0.91 7.91
N ARG A 147 -9.63 -0.31 8.20
CA ARG A 147 -8.69 -1.08 7.39
C ARG A 147 -9.25 -1.35 5.98
N GLU A 148 -10.49 -1.85 5.89
CA GLU A 148 -11.12 -2.11 4.59
C GLU A 148 -11.32 -0.83 3.78
N ILE A 149 -11.67 0.29 4.44
CA ILE A 149 -11.77 1.60 3.78
C ILE A 149 -10.42 1.97 3.13
N ILE A 150 -9.31 1.89 3.86
CA ILE A 150 -7.99 2.24 3.32
C ILE A 150 -7.59 1.32 2.17
N LEU A 151 -7.78 0.00 2.29
CA LEU A 151 -7.45 -0.94 1.21
C LEU A 151 -8.32 -0.73 -0.04
N SER A 152 -9.59 -0.39 0.15
CA SER A 152 -10.47 -0.02 -0.96
C SER A 152 -10.00 1.26 -1.65
N LEU A 153 -9.60 2.29 -0.88
CA LEU A 153 -9.03 3.52 -1.42
C LEU A 153 -7.77 3.24 -2.26
N VAL A 154 -6.89 2.34 -1.81
CA VAL A 154 -5.68 1.95 -2.55
C VAL A 154 -6.03 1.35 -3.92
N ARG A 155 -6.98 0.41 -3.97
CA ARG A 155 -7.43 -0.20 -5.23
C ARG A 155 -8.06 0.82 -6.17
N THR A 156 -9.01 1.61 -5.65
CA THR A 156 -9.69 2.65 -6.43
C THR A 156 -8.71 3.71 -6.95
N TYR A 157 -7.72 4.11 -6.15
CA TYR A 157 -6.69 5.05 -6.57
C TYR A 157 -5.91 4.52 -7.78
N ARG A 158 -5.44 3.29 -7.70
CA ARG A 158 -4.72 2.62 -8.80
C ARG A 158 -5.60 2.52 -10.07
N GLU A 159 -6.86 2.12 -9.92
CA GLU A 159 -7.79 1.97 -11.05
C GLU A 159 -8.09 3.30 -11.75
N GLN A 160 -8.26 4.39 -10.99
CA GLN A 160 -8.61 5.69 -11.54
C GLN A 160 -7.42 6.46 -12.10
N THR A 161 -6.22 6.28 -11.54
CA THR A 161 -5.04 7.06 -11.93
C THR A 161 -4.07 6.29 -12.81
N GLY A 162 -4.13 4.97 -12.83
CA GLY A 162 -3.11 4.12 -13.46
C GLY A 162 -1.75 4.17 -12.77
N SER A 163 -1.64 4.82 -11.61
CA SER A 163 -0.39 4.92 -10.84
C SER A 163 0.04 3.56 -10.31
N THR A 164 1.33 3.36 -10.15
CA THR A 164 1.87 2.23 -9.41
C THR A 164 1.69 2.45 -7.91
N VAL A 165 1.25 1.44 -7.17
CA VAL A 165 1.18 1.53 -5.71
C VAL A 165 2.13 0.52 -5.07
N ILE A 166 2.92 0.98 -4.10
CA ILE A 166 3.75 0.12 -3.25
C ILE A 166 3.09 0.10 -1.87
N LEU A 167 2.61 -1.07 -1.46
CA LEU A 167 1.92 -1.29 -0.19
C LEU A 167 2.78 -2.13 0.73
N VAL A 168 3.30 -1.56 1.81
CA VAL A 168 3.93 -2.34 2.88
C VAL A 168 2.88 -2.74 3.90
N SER A 169 2.82 -4.01 4.25
CA SER A 169 1.93 -4.50 5.30
C SER A 169 2.51 -5.72 6.00
N HIS A 170 2.23 -5.83 7.30
CA HIS A 170 2.46 -7.04 8.08
C HIS A 170 1.31 -8.04 7.97
N SER A 171 0.19 -7.66 7.37
CA SER A 171 -0.94 -8.54 7.13
C SER A 171 -0.81 -9.23 5.78
N MET A 172 -0.61 -10.53 5.82
CA MET A 172 -0.56 -11.36 4.61
C MET A 172 -1.90 -11.35 3.88
N GLU A 173 -3.01 -11.26 4.62
CA GLU A 173 -4.36 -11.15 4.08
C GLU A 173 -4.57 -9.87 3.28
N ASP A 174 -4.10 -8.72 3.81
CA ASP A 174 -4.21 -7.43 3.13
C ASP A 174 -3.44 -7.45 1.81
N VAL A 175 -2.21 -7.98 1.85
CA VAL A 175 -1.37 -8.09 0.66
C VAL A 175 -1.99 -9.05 -0.36
N ALA A 176 -2.44 -10.25 0.08
CA ALA A 176 -3.07 -11.24 -0.80
C ALA A 176 -4.34 -10.71 -1.48
N LYS A 177 -5.11 -9.86 -0.77
CA LYS A 177 -6.37 -9.28 -1.26
C LYS A 177 -6.17 -8.08 -2.18
N THR A 178 -5.03 -7.38 -2.06
CA THR A 178 -4.87 -6.05 -2.67
C THR A 178 -3.77 -6.00 -3.72
N ALA A 179 -2.68 -6.76 -3.55
CA ALA A 179 -1.52 -6.68 -4.42
C ALA A 179 -1.65 -7.57 -5.67
N ASP A 180 -1.06 -7.11 -6.76
CA ASP A 180 -0.85 -7.91 -7.99
C ASP A 180 0.41 -8.77 -7.83
N LYS A 181 1.47 -8.18 -7.25
CA LYS A 181 2.76 -8.83 -7.00
C LYS A 181 3.22 -8.64 -5.57
N VAL A 182 4.07 -9.53 -5.10
CA VAL A 182 4.65 -9.50 -3.76
C VAL A 182 6.17 -9.52 -3.83
N LEU A 183 6.80 -8.59 -3.13
CA LEU A 183 8.23 -8.56 -2.88
C LEU A 183 8.49 -8.97 -1.43
N VAL A 184 9.27 -10.02 -1.24
CA VAL A 184 9.66 -10.52 0.07
C VAL A 184 11.07 -10.04 0.40
N LEU A 185 11.19 -9.27 1.48
CA LEU A 185 12.49 -8.86 2.02
C LEU A 185 12.87 -9.72 3.21
N ASN A 186 14.04 -10.33 3.15
CA ASN A 186 14.63 -11.07 4.24
C ASN A 186 16.10 -10.64 4.43
N ARG A 187 16.48 -10.23 5.64
CA ARG A 187 17.86 -9.79 5.98
C ARG A 187 18.42 -8.78 4.98
N SER A 188 17.64 -7.76 4.65
CA SER A 188 17.97 -6.68 3.71
C SER A 188 18.27 -7.15 2.26
N ARG A 189 17.75 -8.31 1.88
CA ARG A 189 17.85 -8.84 0.51
C ARG A 189 16.47 -9.19 -0.02
N VAL A 190 16.29 -9.10 -1.32
CA VAL A 190 15.11 -9.63 -2.00
C VAL A 190 15.21 -11.15 -1.99
N ALA A 191 14.32 -11.79 -1.23
CA ALA A 191 14.23 -13.25 -1.16
C ALA A 191 13.32 -13.82 -2.27
N MET A 192 12.18 -13.15 -2.52
CA MET A 192 11.23 -13.54 -3.55
C MET A 192 10.62 -12.29 -4.18
N PHE A 193 10.25 -12.40 -5.46
CA PHE A 193 9.43 -11.42 -6.16
C PHE A 193 8.61 -12.14 -7.23
N GLY A 194 7.30 -11.98 -7.20
CA GLY A 194 6.38 -12.62 -8.14
C GLY A 194 4.94 -12.23 -7.89
N THR A 195 4.00 -12.84 -8.57
CA THR A 195 2.57 -12.69 -8.32
C THR A 195 2.19 -13.23 -6.94
N VAL A 196 1.02 -12.84 -6.42
CA VAL A 196 0.50 -13.33 -5.14
C VAL A 196 0.48 -14.87 -5.10
N PRO A 197 -0.01 -15.59 -6.13
CA PRO A 197 0.04 -17.05 -6.16
C PRO A 197 1.45 -17.62 -6.16
N GLU A 198 2.37 -17.07 -6.95
CA GLU A 198 3.75 -17.56 -7.04
C GLU A 198 4.49 -17.46 -5.71
N VAL A 199 4.27 -16.38 -4.95
CA VAL A 199 4.95 -16.16 -3.67
C VAL A 199 4.29 -16.97 -2.56
N TYR A 200 2.96 -16.90 -2.40
CA TYR A 200 2.28 -17.56 -1.27
C TYR A 200 2.14 -19.07 -1.43
N SER A 201 2.28 -19.63 -2.64
CA SER A 201 2.39 -21.08 -2.83
C SER A 201 3.69 -21.65 -2.24
N ARG A 202 4.73 -20.83 -2.06
CA ARG A 202 6.01 -21.21 -1.43
C ARG A 202 5.93 -21.06 0.11
N THR A 203 4.86 -21.61 0.70
CA THR A 203 4.54 -21.44 2.12
C THR A 203 5.69 -21.87 3.04
N ASP A 204 6.31 -23.04 2.77
CA ASP A 204 7.36 -23.57 3.64
C ASP A 204 8.59 -22.67 3.66
N GLU A 205 8.98 -22.09 2.52
CA GLU A 205 10.07 -21.13 2.44
C GLU A 205 9.75 -19.81 3.16
N LEU A 206 8.49 -19.36 3.10
CA LEU A 206 8.04 -18.18 3.86
C LEU A 206 8.09 -18.45 5.37
N GLU A 207 7.65 -19.64 5.80
CA GLU A 207 7.68 -20.05 7.21
C GLU A 207 9.12 -20.23 7.72
N GLU A 208 10.04 -20.76 6.92
CA GLU A 208 11.48 -20.81 7.25
C GLU A 208 12.09 -19.42 7.44
N MET A 209 11.62 -18.44 6.69
CA MET A 209 11.97 -17.04 6.89
C MET A 209 11.21 -16.42 8.08
N GLY A 210 10.33 -17.18 8.79
CA GLY A 210 9.46 -16.78 9.87
C GLY A 210 8.32 -15.85 9.45
N LEU A 211 8.02 -15.76 8.16
CA LEU A 211 6.85 -15.10 7.64
C LEU A 211 5.67 -16.06 7.63
N SER A 212 4.46 -15.54 7.61
CA SER A 212 3.25 -16.36 7.50
C SER A 212 2.69 -16.29 6.08
N VAL A 213 1.66 -17.06 5.83
CA VAL A 213 0.76 -16.92 4.68
C VAL A 213 -0.65 -16.59 5.20
N PRO A 214 -1.60 -16.17 4.34
CA PRO A 214 -2.98 -15.94 4.77
C PRO A 214 -3.57 -17.15 5.51
N GLN A 215 -4.38 -16.92 6.55
CA GLN A 215 -4.97 -17.98 7.34
C GLN A 215 -5.80 -18.96 6.50
N ILE A 216 -6.51 -18.42 5.50
CA ILE A 216 -7.29 -19.25 4.56
C ILE A 216 -6.39 -20.22 3.79
N THR A 217 -5.18 -19.81 3.42
CA THR A 217 -4.19 -20.68 2.73
C THR A 217 -3.80 -21.85 3.62
N LYS A 218 -3.55 -21.60 4.91
CA LYS A 218 -3.24 -22.68 5.88
C LYS A 218 -4.38 -23.68 6.02
N ILE A 219 -5.62 -23.19 6.06
CA ILE A 219 -6.82 -24.03 6.14
C ILE A 219 -6.94 -24.92 4.92
N PHE A 220 -6.83 -24.36 3.71
CA PHE A 220 -6.98 -25.13 2.48
C PHE A 220 -5.83 -26.11 2.24
N ARG A 221 -4.60 -25.76 2.60
CA ARG A 221 -3.49 -26.74 2.63
C ARG A 221 -3.80 -27.90 3.58
N ALA A 222 -4.21 -27.62 4.80
CA ALA A 222 -4.55 -28.68 5.77
C ALA A 222 -5.73 -29.57 5.34
N LEU A 223 -6.71 -29.03 4.60
CA LEU A 223 -7.79 -29.84 4.01
C LEU A 223 -7.25 -30.71 2.88
N HIS A 224 -6.46 -30.14 1.98
CA HIS A 224 -5.83 -30.87 0.88
C HIS A 224 -4.97 -32.04 1.40
N ASP A 225 -4.11 -31.80 2.39
CA ASP A 225 -3.24 -32.79 3.01
C ASP A 225 -4.02 -33.94 3.69
N ARG A 226 -5.27 -33.67 4.11
CA ARG A 226 -6.19 -34.69 4.64
C ARG A 226 -6.98 -35.44 3.56
N GLY A 227 -6.70 -35.18 2.28
CA GLY A 227 -7.30 -35.86 1.15
C GLY A 227 -8.63 -35.28 0.67
N PHE A 228 -8.99 -34.06 1.09
CA PHE A 228 -10.10 -33.34 0.48
C PHE A 228 -9.71 -32.83 -0.89
N ASP A 229 -10.61 -32.97 -1.88
CA ASP A 229 -10.41 -32.49 -3.25
C ASP A 229 -10.63 -30.98 -3.36
N VAL A 230 -9.78 -30.23 -2.70
CA VAL A 230 -9.75 -28.75 -2.71
C VAL A 230 -8.37 -28.24 -3.10
N SER A 231 -8.31 -27.08 -3.73
CA SER A 231 -7.04 -26.45 -4.09
C SER A 231 -6.29 -25.99 -2.83
N PRO A 232 -4.99 -26.30 -2.68
CA PRO A 232 -4.16 -25.70 -1.63
C PRO A 232 -3.77 -24.25 -1.91
N SER A 233 -3.99 -23.76 -3.16
CA SER A 233 -3.61 -22.43 -3.64
C SER A 233 -4.77 -21.44 -3.50
N VAL A 234 -5.26 -21.27 -2.28
CA VAL A 234 -6.32 -20.33 -1.90
C VAL A 234 -5.71 -19.24 -1.02
N PHE A 235 -5.82 -17.98 -1.43
CA PHE A 235 -5.13 -16.86 -0.77
C PHE A 235 -6.08 -15.81 -0.18
N THR A 236 -7.37 -15.85 -0.55
CA THR A 236 -8.39 -14.95 -0.03
C THR A 236 -9.62 -15.72 0.42
N VAL A 237 -10.40 -15.12 1.36
CA VAL A 237 -11.65 -15.73 1.85
C VAL A 237 -12.65 -15.96 0.72
N ASN A 238 -12.74 -15.03 -0.25
CA ASN A 238 -13.63 -15.20 -1.39
C ASN A 238 -13.23 -16.40 -2.25
N GLN A 239 -11.93 -16.55 -2.57
CA GLN A 239 -11.45 -17.75 -3.26
C GLN A 239 -11.77 -19.03 -2.46
N GLY A 240 -11.66 -18.99 -1.13
CA GLY A 240 -12.01 -20.11 -0.27
C GLY A 240 -13.48 -20.45 -0.31
N ALA A 241 -14.36 -19.45 -0.33
CA ALA A 241 -15.81 -19.68 -0.46
C ALA A 241 -16.15 -20.31 -1.82
N ASP A 242 -15.59 -19.78 -2.92
CA ASP A 242 -15.81 -20.31 -4.28
C ASP A 242 -15.31 -21.77 -4.38
N GLU A 243 -14.16 -22.09 -3.79
CA GLU A 243 -13.59 -23.43 -3.79
C GLU A 243 -14.43 -24.42 -2.97
N LEU A 244 -15.01 -24.01 -1.83
CA LEU A 244 -15.95 -24.84 -1.07
C LEU A 244 -17.25 -25.07 -1.81
N ILE A 245 -17.80 -24.06 -2.46
CA ILE A 245 -19.01 -24.21 -3.31
C ILE A 245 -18.71 -25.26 -4.39
N ARG A 246 -17.63 -25.12 -5.14
CA ARG A 246 -17.20 -26.09 -6.17
C ARG A 246 -17.11 -27.52 -5.59
N TYR A 247 -16.51 -27.65 -4.41
CA TYR A 247 -16.34 -28.96 -3.75
C TYR A 247 -17.68 -29.60 -3.37
N PHE A 248 -18.66 -28.84 -2.85
CA PHE A 248 -19.95 -29.35 -2.43
C PHE A 248 -20.88 -29.63 -3.62
N GLU A 249 -20.89 -28.77 -4.66
CA GLU A 249 -21.62 -29.01 -5.91
C GLU A 249 -21.15 -30.28 -6.60
N GLY A 250 -19.82 -30.50 -6.70
CA GLY A 250 -19.27 -31.71 -7.29
C GLY A 250 -19.62 -33.01 -6.56
N ARG A 251 -20.16 -32.90 -5.34
CA ARG A 251 -20.63 -34.03 -4.51
C ARG A 251 -22.16 -34.09 -4.39
N GLY A 252 -22.87 -33.18 -5.02
CA GLY A 252 -24.33 -33.13 -4.95
C GLY A 252 -24.88 -32.84 -3.54
N ILE A 253 -24.12 -32.07 -2.73
CA ILE A 253 -24.50 -31.69 -1.36
C ILE A 253 -25.31 -30.39 -1.36
N ILE A 254 -25.02 -29.50 -2.32
CA ILE A 254 -25.76 -28.25 -2.60
C ILE A 254 -26.06 -28.16 -4.08
#